data_f6e04de400d5df14ef65e42d9e03ed6d
#
_entry.id   f6e04de400d5df14ef65e42d9e03ed6d
#
_cell.length_a   1.000
_cell.length_b   1.000
_cell.length_c   1.000
_cell.angle_alpha   90.00
_cell.angle_beta   90.00
_cell.angle_gamma   90.00
#
_symmetry.space_group_name_H-M   'P 1'
#
loop_
_entity.id
_entity.type
_entity.pdbx_description
1 polymer ?
#
loop_
_entity_poly.entity_id
_entity_poly.type
_entity_poly.pdbx_seq_one_letter_code
_entity_poly.pdbx_strand_id
1 'polypeptide(L)'
;MDFMAPKVATADVVSLPELLEFIRPRHKMVLSTFRSDGSLHSSPVTGGVDEQGRIVIATYPQRAKCVNIRRNRAASVVILSDDFNGPYVQVDGAAEVIDLPEAVELLVDYYRVIAGEHSDWAEYRRAMVDQGKCLIRITPDRWGPVATGGFPPK
;
A
#
# COMPACT_ATOMS: atom_id res chain seq x y z
N MET A 1 -11.76 -12.53 -25.34
CA MET A 1 -10.83 -11.43 -24.99
C MET A 1 -9.85 -11.21 -26.13
N ASP A 2 -9.70 -10.01 -26.58
CA ASP A 2 -8.78 -9.67 -27.65
C ASP A 2 -7.57 -8.91 -27.10
N PHE A 3 -6.61 -9.65 -26.55
CA PHE A 3 -5.36 -9.05 -26.07
C PHE A 3 -4.36 -8.76 -27.21
N MET A 4 -4.72 -9.09 -28.45
CA MET A 4 -3.93 -8.74 -29.63
C MET A 4 -4.27 -7.36 -30.16
N ALA A 5 -5.41 -6.79 -29.76
CA ALA A 5 -5.78 -5.43 -30.15
C ALA A 5 -4.86 -4.41 -29.48
N PRO A 6 -4.32 -3.42 -30.22
CA PRO A 6 -3.53 -2.36 -29.64
C PRO A 6 -4.35 -1.54 -28.63
N LYS A 7 -3.77 -1.29 -27.46
CA LYS A 7 -4.35 -0.40 -26.45
C LYS A 7 -3.56 0.88 -26.38
N VAL A 8 -4.25 2.00 -26.27
CA VAL A 8 -3.62 3.29 -26.07
C VAL A 8 -3.31 3.46 -24.59
N ALA A 9 -2.10 3.88 -24.29
CA ALA A 9 -1.69 4.20 -22.93
C ALA A 9 -2.49 5.40 -22.41
N THR A 10 -2.87 5.36 -21.14
CA THR A 10 -3.57 6.45 -20.46
C THR A 10 -2.74 6.98 -19.31
N ALA A 11 -2.93 8.27 -18.97
CA ALA A 11 -2.28 8.90 -17.84
C ALA A 11 -3.19 10.05 -17.36
N ASP A 12 -3.98 9.77 -16.32
CA ASP A 12 -4.97 10.72 -15.81
C ASP A 12 -4.47 11.31 -14.48
N VAL A 13 -4.26 12.63 -14.50
CA VAL A 13 -3.92 13.37 -13.26
C VAL A 13 -5.12 13.39 -12.35
N VAL A 14 -4.93 13.02 -11.09
CA VAL A 14 -6.01 12.88 -10.11
C VAL A 14 -5.74 13.73 -8.87
N SER A 15 -6.81 14.22 -8.26
CA SER A 15 -6.78 14.87 -6.96
C SER A 15 -6.61 13.83 -5.84
N LEU A 16 -6.35 14.30 -4.61
CA LEU A 16 -6.25 13.39 -3.46
C LEU A 16 -7.53 12.56 -3.26
N PRO A 17 -8.74 13.15 -3.26
CA PRO A 17 -9.95 12.33 -3.15
C PRO A 17 -10.09 11.28 -4.26
N GLU A 18 -9.76 11.63 -5.48
CA GLU A 18 -9.80 10.70 -6.62
C GLU A 18 -8.76 9.60 -6.48
N LEU A 19 -7.56 9.94 -5.99
CA LEU A 19 -6.51 8.98 -5.69
C LEU A 19 -7.00 7.95 -4.67
N LEU A 20 -7.59 8.41 -3.57
CA LEU A 20 -8.06 7.52 -2.51
C LEU A 20 -9.20 6.61 -2.99
N GLU A 21 -10.10 7.13 -3.80
CA GLU A 21 -11.15 6.31 -4.43
C GLU A 21 -10.56 5.23 -5.34
N PHE A 22 -9.52 5.57 -6.10
CA PHE A 22 -8.82 4.60 -6.95
C PHE A 22 -8.19 3.48 -6.12
N ILE A 23 -7.55 3.83 -4.99
CA ILE A 23 -6.82 2.86 -4.15
C ILE A 23 -7.78 1.96 -3.37
N ARG A 24 -8.93 2.45 -2.91
CA ARG A 24 -9.84 1.73 -1.99
C ARG A 24 -10.11 0.28 -2.36
N PRO A 25 -10.48 -0.06 -3.61
CA PRO A 25 -10.73 -1.46 -3.96
C PRO A 25 -9.45 -2.24 -4.29
N ARG A 26 -8.28 -1.61 -4.29
CA ARG A 26 -7.03 -2.21 -4.75
C ARG A 26 -6.10 -2.46 -3.58
N HIS A 27 -5.73 -3.72 -3.38
CA HIS A 27 -4.93 -4.14 -2.23
C HIS A 27 -3.56 -4.69 -2.60
N LYS A 28 -3.31 -4.94 -3.89
CA LYS A 28 -2.02 -5.45 -4.38
C LYS A 28 -1.09 -4.28 -4.63
N MET A 29 -0.03 -4.22 -3.84
CA MET A 29 0.89 -3.09 -3.86
C MET A 29 2.34 -3.57 -3.85
N VAL A 30 3.24 -2.72 -4.32
CA VAL A 30 4.69 -2.90 -4.17
C VAL A 30 5.23 -1.72 -3.40
N LEU A 31 5.82 -2.00 -2.24
CA LEU A 31 6.40 -0.99 -1.36
C LEU A 31 7.90 -0.92 -1.58
N SER A 32 8.41 0.29 -1.80
CA SER A 32 9.85 0.57 -1.92
C SER A 32 10.30 1.49 -0.78
N THR A 33 11.38 1.10 -0.14
CA THR A 33 12.02 1.83 0.97
C THR A 33 13.51 1.92 0.70
N PHE A 34 14.21 2.80 1.40
CA PHE A 34 15.63 3.02 1.19
C PHE A 34 16.48 2.23 2.20
N ARG A 35 17.43 1.45 1.67
CA ARG A 35 18.48 0.81 2.48
C ARG A 35 19.45 1.86 3.01
N SER A 36 20.28 1.47 3.96
CA SER A 36 21.27 2.37 4.58
C SER A 36 22.28 2.94 3.58
N ASP A 37 22.54 2.21 2.49
CA ASP A 37 23.44 2.69 1.41
C ASP A 37 22.72 3.54 0.34
N GLY A 38 21.43 3.82 0.53
CA GLY A 38 20.64 4.62 -0.41
C GLY A 38 20.01 3.82 -1.54
N SER A 39 20.29 2.53 -1.65
CA SER A 39 19.65 1.68 -2.66
C SER A 39 18.21 1.34 -2.24
N LEU A 40 17.39 0.91 -3.20
CA LEU A 40 15.99 0.58 -2.95
C LEU A 40 15.81 -0.89 -2.56
N HIS A 41 14.94 -1.11 -1.58
CA HIS A 41 14.35 -2.42 -1.29
C HIS A 41 12.88 -2.36 -1.68
N SER A 42 12.45 -3.29 -2.53
CA SER A 42 11.05 -3.35 -2.98
C SER A 42 10.47 -4.73 -2.69
N SER A 43 9.24 -4.77 -2.20
CA SER A 43 8.54 -6.03 -1.93
C SER A 43 7.04 -5.90 -2.16
N PRO A 44 6.38 -6.98 -2.60
CA PRO A 44 4.92 -7.00 -2.68
C PRO A 44 4.33 -6.97 -1.28
N VAL A 45 3.25 -6.22 -1.13
CA VAL A 45 2.51 -6.08 0.12
C VAL A 45 1.02 -6.04 -0.17
N THR A 46 0.21 -6.37 0.84
CA THR A 46 -1.22 -6.13 0.81
C THR A 46 -1.52 -4.87 1.61
N GLY A 47 -2.11 -3.87 0.96
CA GLY A 47 -2.38 -2.59 1.59
C GLY A 47 -3.80 -2.11 1.37
N GLY A 48 -4.19 -1.11 2.14
CA GLY A 48 -5.48 -0.45 2.03
C GLY A 48 -5.38 1.01 2.42
N VAL A 49 -6.51 1.70 2.45
CA VAL A 49 -6.61 3.11 2.84
C VAL A 49 -7.41 3.19 4.13
N ASP A 50 -6.87 3.86 5.14
CA ASP A 50 -7.58 4.11 6.40
C ASP A 50 -8.55 5.31 6.28
N GLU A 51 -9.28 5.59 7.36
CA GLU A 51 -10.27 6.67 7.37
C GLU A 51 -9.64 8.07 7.21
N GLN A 52 -8.36 8.22 7.54
CA GLN A 52 -7.64 9.48 7.40
C GLN A 52 -6.91 9.60 6.06
N GLY A 53 -7.12 8.66 5.14
CA GLY A 53 -6.52 8.71 3.81
C GLY A 53 -5.06 8.29 3.77
N ARG A 54 -4.62 7.48 4.73
CA ARG A 54 -3.26 6.94 4.76
C ARG A 54 -3.26 5.50 4.24
N ILE A 55 -2.18 5.12 3.59
CA ILE A 55 -2.00 3.74 3.13
C ILE A 55 -1.46 2.92 4.31
N VAL A 56 -2.11 1.81 4.58
CA VAL A 56 -1.79 0.93 5.73
C VAL A 56 -1.43 -0.47 5.27
N ILE A 57 -0.40 -1.03 5.90
CA ILE A 57 0.16 -2.33 5.55
C ILE A 57 0.53 -3.06 6.84
N ALA A 58 0.07 -4.30 7.02
CA ALA A 58 0.48 -5.13 8.15
C ALA A 58 1.73 -5.93 7.79
N THR A 59 2.68 -5.99 8.71
CA THR A 59 3.93 -6.72 8.53
C THR A 59 4.56 -7.06 9.88
N TYR A 60 5.86 -7.37 9.88
CA TYR A 60 6.62 -7.69 11.08
C TYR A 60 7.76 -6.70 11.28
N PRO A 61 8.07 -6.32 12.54
CA PRO A 61 9.09 -5.29 12.81
C PRO A 61 10.49 -5.64 12.30
N GLN A 62 10.80 -6.93 12.15
CA GLN A 62 12.12 -7.40 11.72
C GLN A 62 12.33 -7.34 10.22
N ARG A 63 11.27 -7.13 9.45
CA ARG A 63 11.37 -7.05 7.98
C ARG A 63 12.16 -5.83 7.55
N ALA A 64 12.89 -5.98 6.43
CA ALA A 64 13.75 -4.92 5.90
C ALA A 64 13.03 -3.60 5.72
N LYS A 65 11.78 -3.63 5.24
CA LYS A 65 10.98 -2.42 5.04
C LYS A 65 10.75 -1.64 6.34
N CYS A 66 10.53 -2.34 7.45
CA CYS A 66 10.37 -1.68 8.76
C CYS A 66 11.68 -1.07 9.23
N VAL A 67 12.77 -1.82 9.16
CA VAL A 67 14.10 -1.35 9.53
C VAL A 67 14.46 -0.11 8.71
N ASN A 68 14.20 -0.14 7.41
CA ASN A 68 14.48 0.97 6.51
C ASN A 68 13.65 2.21 6.85
N ILE A 69 12.35 2.06 7.11
CA ILE A 69 11.44 3.16 7.43
C ILE A 69 11.84 3.85 8.75
N ARG A 70 12.27 3.08 9.74
CA ARG A 70 12.72 3.67 11.03
C ARG A 70 13.92 4.59 10.85
N ARG A 71 14.78 4.30 9.89
CA ARG A 71 15.96 5.12 9.58
C ARG A 71 15.64 6.26 8.60
N ASN A 72 14.79 6.00 7.61
CA ASN A 72 14.41 6.96 6.58
C ASN A 72 12.91 6.78 6.27
N ARG A 73 12.12 7.78 6.62
CA ARG A 73 10.66 7.72 6.49
C ARG A 73 10.16 7.85 5.05
N ALA A 74 11.01 8.23 4.11
CA ALA A 74 10.61 8.31 2.71
C ALA A 74 10.29 6.91 2.16
N ALA A 75 9.13 6.78 1.56
CA ALA A 75 8.67 5.54 0.96
C ALA A 75 7.89 5.81 -0.31
N SER A 76 7.86 4.82 -1.18
CA SER A 76 7.09 4.85 -2.42
C SER A 76 6.30 3.56 -2.54
N VAL A 77 5.06 3.66 -2.97
CA VAL A 77 4.21 2.49 -3.14
C VAL A 77 3.54 2.55 -4.51
N VAL A 78 3.60 1.43 -5.23
CA VAL A 78 2.86 1.25 -6.48
C VAL A 78 1.60 0.45 -6.15
N ILE A 79 0.45 1.01 -6.47
CA ILE A 79 -0.85 0.34 -6.29
C ILE A 79 -1.27 -0.24 -7.64
N LEU A 80 -1.45 -1.54 -7.65
CA LEU A 80 -1.78 -2.30 -8.86
C LEU A 80 -3.28 -2.62 -8.90
N SER A 81 -3.78 -2.89 -10.11
CA SER A 81 -5.08 -3.51 -10.28
C SER A 81 -4.97 -5.03 -10.19
N ASP A 82 -6.09 -5.72 -9.97
CA ASP A 82 -6.10 -7.19 -9.97
C ASP A 82 -5.65 -7.75 -11.32
N ASP A 83 -6.07 -7.12 -12.41
CA ASP A 83 -5.45 -7.35 -13.71
C ASP A 83 -4.11 -6.62 -13.75
N PHE A 84 -3.02 -7.34 -13.92
CA PHE A 84 -1.67 -6.77 -13.95
C PHE A 84 -1.51 -5.69 -15.03
N ASN A 85 -2.25 -5.79 -16.13
CA ASN A 85 -2.25 -4.81 -17.22
C ASN A 85 -3.25 -3.66 -17.01
N GLY A 86 -3.98 -3.68 -15.90
CA GLY A 86 -4.91 -2.63 -15.55
C GLY A 86 -4.22 -1.35 -15.08
N PRO A 87 -5.02 -0.33 -14.76
CA PRO A 87 -4.45 0.94 -14.29
C PRO A 87 -3.71 0.79 -12.96
N TYR A 88 -2.70 1.61 -12.78
CA TYR A 88 -1.88 1.67 -11.56
C TYR A 88 -1.59 3.12 -11.20
N VAL A 89 -1.12 3.33 -9.99
CA VAL A 89 -0.62 4.63 -9.54
C VAL A 89 0.56 4.43 -8.60
N GLN A 90 1.54 5.34 -8.67
CA GLN A 90 2.63 5.39 -7.71
C GLN A 90 2.42 6.56 -6.76
N VAL A 91 2.54 6.28 -5.48
CA VAL A 91 2.37 7.26 -4.41
C VAL A 91 3.65 7.32 -3.59
N ASP A 92 4.19 8.52 -3.42
CA ASP A 92 5.32 8.79 -2.52
C ASP A 92 4.78 9.44 -1.24
N GLY A 93 5.38 9.11 -0.12
CA GLY A 93 4.95 9.69 1.14
C GLY A 93 5.90 9.42 2.30
N ALA A 94 5.51 9.93 3.46
CA ALA A 94 6.21 9.68 4.70
C ALA A 94 5.59 8.47 5.39
N ALA A 95 6.42 7.48 5.69
CA ALA A 95 6.01 6.24 6.33
C ALA A 95 6.41 6.22 7.80
N GLU A 96 5.64 5.50 8.59
CA GLU A 96 5.97 5.23 10.00
C GLU A 96 5.60 3.79 10.34
N VAL A 97 6.31 3.22 11.31
CA VAL A 97 6.03 1.89 11.84
C VAL A 97 5.40 2.07 13.22
N ILE A 98 4.22 1.47 13.41
CA ILE A 98 3.54 1.46 14.70
C ILE A 98 3.64 0.04 15.25
N ASP A 99 4.26 -0.07 16.43
CA ASP A 99 4.47 -1.35 17.11
C ASP A 99 3.34 -1.67 18.09
N LEU A 100 3.33 -2.91 18.57
CA LEU A 100 2.49 -3.31 19.68
C LEU A 100 2.93 -2.58 20.96
N PRO A 101 2.00 -2.27 21.87
CA PRO A 101 0.58 -2.64 21.83
C PRO A 101 -0.30 -1.69 21.00
N GLU A 102 0.17 -0.53 20.63
CA GLU A 102 -0.61 0.51 19.91
C GLU A 102 -1.17 -0.02 18.59
N ALA A 103 -0.42 -0.91 17.90
CA ALA A 103 -0.81 -1.41 16.60
C ALA A 103 -2.05 -2.30 16.62
N VAL A 104 -2.46 -2.86 17.76
CA VAL A 104 -3.54 -3.88 17.80
C VAL A 104 -4.83 -3.35 17.18
N GLU A 105 -5.33 -2.21 17.62
CA GLU A 105 -6.58 -1.66 17.08
C GLU A 105 -6.41 -1.15 15.65
N LEU A 106 -5.23 -0.67 15.28
CA LEU A 106 -4.93 -0.28 13.91
C LEU A 106 -4.91 -1.49 12.97
N LEU A 107 -4.46 -2.64 13.46
CA LEU A 107 -4.49 -3.90 12.72
C LEU A 107 -5.94 -4.42 12.55
N VAL A 108 -6.81 -4.19 13.54
CA VAL A 108 -8.24 -4.47 13.41
C VAL A 108 -8.84 -3.64 12.26
N ASP A 109 -8.57 -2.35 12.25
CA ASP A 109 -9.05 -1.45 11.20
C ASP A 109 -8.49 -1.84 9.84
N TYR A 110 -7.21 -2.20 9.78
CA TYR A 110 -6.57 -2.70 8.57
C TYR A 110 -7.27 -3.95 8.03
N TYR A 111 -7.55 -4.93 8.89
CA TYR A 111 -8.23 -6.15 8.47
C TYR A 111 -9.61 -5.84 7.88
N ARG A 112 -10.37 -4.95 8.52
CA ARG A 112 -11.68 -4.53 8.00
C ARG A 112 -11.60 -3.95 6.60
N VAL A 113 -10.59 -3.14 6.35
CA VAL A 113 -10.39 -2.52 5.04
C VAL A 113 -10.03 -3.57 3.98
N ILE A 114 -9.22 -4.56 4.33
CA ILE A 114 -8.73 -5.58 3.38
C ILE A 114 -9.76 -6.69 3.17
N ALA A 115 -10.39 -7.17 4.23
CA ALA A 115 -11.15 -8.42 4.22
C ALA A 115 -12.55 -8.33 4.83
N GLY A 116 -12.95 -7.17 5.36
CA GLY A 116 -14.25 -7.00 6.01
C GLY A 116 -14.24 -7.47 7.46
N GLU A 117 -15.40 -7.91 7.97
CA GLU A 117 -15.53 -8.30 9.35
C GLU A 117 -14.92 -9.67 9.62
N HIS A 118 -14.16 -9.76 10.72
CA HIS A 118 -13.63 -11.03 11.21
C HIS A 118 -14.69 -11.73 12.06
N SER A 119 -14.72 -13.06 12.01
CA SER A 119 -15.68 -13.85 12.77
C SER A 119 -15.42 -13.82 14.29
N ASP A 120 -14.20 -13.54 14.72
CA ASP A 120 -13.80 -13.51 16.13
C ASP A 120 -12.68 -12.48 16.35
N TRP A 121 -13.06 -11.26 16.69
CA TRP A 121 -12.10 -10.17 16.90
C TRP A 121 -11.19 -10.41 18.10
N ALA A 122 -11.67 -11.08 19.14
CA ALA A 122 -10.82 -11.39 20.29
C ALA A 122 -9.69 -12.34 19.92
N GLU A 123 -9.99 -13.35 19.12
CA GLU A 123 -8.98 -14.26 18.58
C GLU A 123 -7.99 -13.53 17.67
N TYR A 124 -8.51 -12.67 16.79
CA TYR A 124 -7.64 -11.88 15.88
C TYR A 124 -6.66 -11.01 16.67
N ARG A 125 -7.15 -10.30 17.70
CA ARG A 125 -6.29 -9.46 18.52
C ARG A 125 -5.19 -10.26 19.21
N ARG A 126 -5.52 -11.43 19.75
CA ARG A 126 -4.51 -12.33 20.36
C ARG A 126 -3.50 -12.79 19.34
N ALA A 127 -3.96 -13.16 18.13
CA ALA A 127 -3.06 -13.61 17.07
C ALA A 127 -2.08 -12.50 16.66
N MET A 128 -2.52 -11.25 16.59
CA MET A 128 -1.63 -10.13 16.24
C MET A 128 -0.53 -9.93 17.28
N VAL A 129 -0.88 -10.04 18.55
CA VAL A 129 0.10 -9.97 19.65
C VAL A 129 1.05 -11.15 19.61
N ASP A 130 0.52 -12.37 19.49
CA ASP A 130 1.32 -13.61 19.49
C ASP A 130 2.28 -13.66 18.29
N GLN A 131 1.87 -13.17 17.15
CA GLN A 131 2.69 -13.11 15.94
C GLN A 131 3.67 -11.92 15.95
N GLY A 132 3.52 -10.98 16.86
CA GLY A 132 4.38 -9.80 16.93
C GLY A 132 4.22 -8.87 15.72
N LYS A 133 3.01 -8.71 15.22
CA LYS A 133 2.72 -7.86 14.06
C LYS A 133 2.94 -6.38 14.36
N CYS A 134 3.21 -5.62 13.31
CA CYS A 134 3.21 -4.17 13.34
C CYS A 134 2.44 -3.63 12.13
N LEU A 135 2.17 -2.33 12.16
CA LEU A 135 1.53 -1.64 11.05
C LEU A 135 2.47 -0.60 10.47
N ILE A 136 2.59 -0.58 9.14
CA ILE A 136 3.19 0.53 8.42
C ILE A 136 2.06 1.44 7.96
N ARG A 137 2.25 2.75 8.12
CA ARG A 137 1.29 3.76 7.75
C ARG A 137 2.00 4.84 6.92
N ILE A 138 1.49 5.11 5.71
CA ILE A 138 2.10 6.03 4.76
C ILE A 138 1.12 7.17 4.47
N THR A 139 1.56 8.39 4.73
CA THR A 139 0.79 9.59 4.40
C THR A 139 1.17 10.04 2.99
N PRO A 140 0.21 10.04 2.03
CA PRO A 140 0.51 10.48 0.67
C PRO A 140 0.99 11.93 0.64
N ASP A 141 2.06 12.16 -0.08
CA ASP A 141 2.71 13.46 -0.26
C ASP A 141 2.61 13.92 -1.69
N ARG A 142 2.91 12.99 -2.59
CA ARG A 142 2.99 13.21 -4.02
C ARG A 142 2.62 11.91 -4.73
N TRP A 143 1.95 12.03 -5.87
CA TRP A 143 1.59 10.85 -6.68
C TRP A 143 1.63 11.18 -8.15
N GLY A 144 1.87 10.13 -8.95
CA GLY A 144 1.80 10.22 -10.39
C GLY A 144 0.36 10.15 -10.89
N PRO A 145 0.17 10.16 -12.21
CA PRO A 145 -1.16 9.93 -12.78
C PRO A 145 -1.60 8.49 -12.56
N VAL A 146 -2.91 8.27 -12.58
CA VAL A 146 -3.47 6.94 -12.77
C VAL A 146 -3.26 6.56 -14.23
N ALA A 147 -2.49 5.52 -14.48
CA ALA A 147 -1.96 5.24 -15.81
C ALA A 147 -2.16 3.78 -16.21
N THR A 148 -2.22 3.55 -17.50
CA THR A 148 -2.10 2.22 -18.09
C THR A 148 -0.96 2.21 -19.10
N GLY A 149 -0.31 1.06 -19.25
CA GLY A 149 0.63 0.84 -20.34
C GLY A 149 -0.11 0.68 -21.67
N GLY A 150 0.61 0.75 -22.76
CA GLY A 150 0.07 0.60 -24.11
C GLY A 150 0.82 1.42 -25.12
N PHE A 151 0.18 1.65 -26.25
CA PHE A 151 0.75 2.45 -27.33
C PHE A 151 0.55 3.94 -27.06
N PRO A 152 1.46 4.82 -27.50
CA PRO A 152 1.27 6.25 -27.32
C PRO A 152 0.00 6.73 -28.04
N PRO A 153 -0.68 7.75 -27.52
CA PRO A 153 -1.83 8.36 -28.21
C PRO A 153 -1.39 8.98 -29.53
N LYS A 154 -2.27 8.90 -30.52
CA LYS A 154 -2.01 9.52 -31.85
C LYS A 154 -2.24 11.02 -31.81
#